data_bc4c7b17368e9839981a59a56441464d
#
_entry.id   bc4c7b17368e9839981a59a56441464d
#
_cell.length_a   1.000
_cell.length_b   1.000
_cell.length_c   1.000
_cell.angle_alpha   90.00
_cell.angle_beta   90.00
_cell.angle_gamma   90.00
#
_symmetry.space_group_name_H-M   'P 1'
#
loop_
_entity.id
_entity.type
_entity.pdbx_description
1 polymer ?
#
loop_
_entity_poly.entity_id
_entity_poly.type
_entity_poly.pdbx_seq_one_letter_code
_entity_poly.pdbx_strand_id
1 'polypeptide(L)'
;MKKRVLSGIRATGRLHLGNYLGAVKGMLALQNDPSYETLYMVADLHSINTQYDTKSFQESVRGVLLDYLSAGLDPEKSIIFVQSHVPEHVELSYLFSTTLTVARMLHLPTYKDKLKENSENANMAMLYYPVLMASDILIYKANAVPVGDDQLPHLEVAREVARKMNEKYGTDFPEPEQFKTEGHYVPSLTGEGKMSKSVGGSYISLASTLSEIRAGTAKIPTDSGRGDKIPQIGGVTSLLEMVELFEGKEKRKEYEHQYLGQSGIVYSEVKNELAESIYKDIEPIQAKRKELENNPEYVEKVIKEGSEMARKIASETLREVKQKMGLV
;
A
#
# COMPACT_ATOMS: atom_id res chain seq x y z
N MET A 1 -20.18 0.75 18.12
CA MET A 1 -18.97 1.54 17.78
C MET A 1 -18.53 1.13 16.37
N LYS A 2 -18.04 2.08 15.57
CA LYS A 2 -17.47 1.79 14.27
C LYS A 2 -16.20 0.95 14.44
N LYS A 3 -15.94 0.04 13.50
CA LYS A 3 -14.65 -0.69 13.46
C LYS A 3 -13.56 0.23 12.93
N ARG A 4 -12.42 0.29 13.61
CA ARG A 4 -11.27 1.07 13.12
C ARG A 4 -10.45 0.28 12.12
N VAL A 5 -10.06 0.97 11.06
CA VAL A 5 -9.19 0.46 10.00
C VAL A 5 -7.97 1.35 9.92
N LEU A 6 -6.78 0.76 9.98
CA LEU A 6 -5.53 1.45 9.67
C LEU A 6 -4.97 0.91 8.37
N SER A 7 -4.56 1.81 7.49
CA SER A 7 -3.75 1.47 6.31
C SER A 7 -2.70 2.54 6.06
N GLY A 8 -1.67 2.20 5.32
CA GLY A 8 -0.61 3.16 4.99
C GLY A 8 0.30 2.69 3.87
N ILE A 9 0.86 3.65 3.15
CA ILE A 9 1.81 3.40 2.07
C ILE A 9 3.14 4.09 2.41
N ARG A 10 4.25 3.42 2.13
CA ARG A 10 5.59 3.97 2.34
C ARG A 10 5.88 5.15 1.41
N ALA A 11 6.64 6.13 1.91
CA ALA A 11 7.07 7.31 1.17
C ALA A 11 8.24 7.01 0.21
N THR A 12 8.00 6.15 -0.78
CA THR A 12 8.99 5.76 -1.80
C THR A 12 8.83 6.52 -3.13
N GLY A 13 8.33 7.75 -3.09
CA GLY A 13 8.01 8.59 -4.24
C GLY A 13 6.57 8.38 -4.73
N ARG A 14 6.28 8.94 -5.93
CA ARG A 14 4.94 8.91 -6.56
C ARG A 14 4.35 7.51 -6.59
N LEU A 15 3.04 7.39 -6.38
CA LEU A 15 2.36 6.10 -6.48
C LEU A 15 2.33 5.62 -7.93
N HIS A 16 2.34 4.32 -8.10
CA HIS A 16 2.12 3.66 -9.37
C HIS A 16 0.75 2.97 -9.39
N LEU A 17 0.34 2.53 -10.56
CA LEU A 17 -0.95 1.91 -10.80
C LEU A 17 -1.23 0.72 -9.85
N GLY A 18 -0.20 -0.07 -9.55
CA GLY A 18 -0.30 -1.17 -8.57
C GLY A 18 -0.62 -0.71 -7.15
N ASN A 19 -0.11 0.46 -6.71
CA ASN A 19 -0.49 1.03 -5.42
C ASN A 19 -1.93 1.53 -5.44
N TYR A 20 -2.33 2.19 -6.53
CA TYR A 20 -3.67 2.72 -6.68
C TYR A 20 -4.73 1.62 -6.68
N LEU A 21 -4.61 0.62 -7.55
CA LEU A 21 -5.58 -0.48 -7.65
C LEU A 21 -5.48 -1.45 -6.47
N GLY A 22 -4.26 -1.72 -5.99
CA GLY A 22 -4.03 -2.71 -4.93
C GLY A 22 -4.29 -2.20 -3.50
N ALA A 23 -4.21 -0.88 -3.27
CA ALA A 23 -4.38 -0.31 -1.93
C ALA A 23 -5.39 0.84 -1.92
N VAL A 24 -5.16 1.91 -2.73
CA VAL A 24 -5.95 3.15 -2.60
C VAL A 24 -7.42 2.94 -2.95
N LYS A 25 -7.76 2.14 -3.96
CA LYS A 25 -9.17 1.79 -4.26
C LYS A 25 -9.86 1.10 -3.08
N GLY A 26 -9.15 0.23 -2.37
CA GLY A 26 -9.65 -0.39 -1.14
C GLY A 26 -9.84 0.61 0.00
N MET A 27 -8.91 1.56 0.16
CA MET A 27 -9.05 2.65 1.13
C MET A 27 -10.28 3.52 0.83
N LEU A 28 -10.53 3.85 -0.45
CA LEU A 28 -11.70 4.61 -0.89
C LEU A 28 -13.02 3.88 -0.59
N ALA A 29 -13.07 2.58 -0.81
CA ALA A 29 -14.25 1.77 -0.48
C ALA A 29 -14.54 1.79 1.02
N LEU A 30 -13.50 1.59 1.86
CA LEU A 30 -13.62 1.64 3.31
C LEU A 30 -13.99 3.03 3.85
N GLN A 31 -13.44 4.10 3.27
CA GLN A 31 -13.79 5.48 3.62
C GLN A 31 -15.27 5.79 3.43
N ASN A 32 -15.89 5.22 2.42
CA ASN A 32 -17.28 5.45 2.08
C ASN A 32 -18.25 4.49 2.77
N ASP A 33 -17.76 3.50 3.51
CA ASP A 33 -18.58 2.59 4.31
C ASP A 33 -18.75 3.17 5.74
N PRO A 34 -19.99 3.51 6.15
CA PRO A 34 -20.25 4.13 7.45
C PRO A 34 -19.95 3.21 8.64
N SER A 35 -19.72 1.93 8.43
CA SER A 35 -19.37 0.94 9.46
C SER A 35 -17.94 1.13 9.99
N TYR A 36 -17.09 1.84 9.25
CA TYR A 36 -15.68 2.01 9.57
C TYR A 36 -15.31 3.44 9.97
N GLU A 37 -14.31 3.54 10.84
CA GLU A 37 -13.52 4.73 11.11
C GLU A 37 -12.13 4.48 10.52
N THR A 38 -11.74 5.26 9.53
CA THR A 38 -10.56 4.98 8.71
C THR A 38 -9.42 5.95 9.01
N LEU A 39 -8.22 5.39 9.19
CA LEU A 39 -6.98 6.10 9.40
C LEU A 39 -6.00 5.71 8.29
N TYR A 40 -5.51 6.70 7.55
CA TYR A 40 -4.59 6.48 6.43
C TYR A 40 -3.30 7.24 6.65
N MET A 41 -2.20 6.52 6.82
CA MET A 41 -0.91 7.14 7.09
C MET A 41 0.04 7.09 5.88
N VAL A 42 0.85 8.11 5.76
CA VAL A 42 2.09 8.03 4.99
C VAL A 42 3.15 7.46 5.91
N ALA A 43 3.59 6.22 5.62
CA ALA A 43 4.47 5.44 6.49
C ALA A 43 5.95 5.80 6.22
N ASP A 44 6.36 7.00 6.61
CA ASP A 44 7.70 7.54 6.38
C ASP A 44 8.77 6.88 7.24
N LEU A 45 8.51 6.55 8.51
CA LEU A 45 9.46 5.80 9.34
C LEU A 45 9.74 4.40 8.78
N HIS A 46 8.74 3.74 8.20
CA HIS A 46 8.98 2.48 7.48
C HIS A 46 9.76 2.65 6.18
N SER A 47 9.79 3.86 5.64
CA SER A 47 10.51 4.14 4.38
C SER A 47 12.01 4.27 4.59
N ILE A 48 12.46 4.70 5.76
CA ILE A 48 13.88 4.85 6.11
C ILE A 48 14.57 3.54 6.50
N ASN A 49 13.85 2.42 6.55
CA ASN A 49 14.43 1.10 6.82
C ASN A 49 15.39 0.62 5.71
N THR A 50 15.28 1.21 4.54
CA THR A 50 16.13 0.98 3.37
C THR A 50 16.82 2.27 2.97
N GLN A 51 17.82 2.17 2.10
CA GLN A 51 18.53 3.36 1.61
C GLN A 51 17.56 4.35 0.94
N TYR A 52 17.67 5.63 1.29
CA TYR A 52 16.85 6.72 0.77
C TYR A 52 17.68 8.00 0.59
N ASP A 53 17.21 8.89 -0.26
CA ASP A 53 17.84 10.20 -0.44
C ASP A 53 17.22 11.22 0.52
N THR A 54 18.02 11.72 1.46
CA THR A 54 17.58 12.68 2.47
C THR A 54 17.15 14.02 1.91
N LYS A 55 17.62 14.39 0.71
CA LYS A 55 17.29 15.69 0.08
C LYS A 55 15.89 15.71 -0.54
N SER A 56 15.46 14.56 -1.09
CA SER A 56 14.15 14.41 -1.75
C SER A 56 13.12 13.67 -0.89
N PHE A 57 13.49 13.26 0.34
CA PHE A 57 12.62 12.44 1.16
C PHE A 57 11.31 13.13 1.56
N GLN A 58 11.37 14.40 1.99
CA GLN A 58 10.19 15.17 2.34
C GLN A 58 9.27 15.39 1.13
N GLU A 59 9.84 15.58 -0.05
CA GLU A 59 9.08 15.64 -1.31
C GLU A 59 8.37 14.31 -1.59
N SER A 60 9.03 13.17 -1.30
CA SER A 60 8.43 11.85 -1.43
C SER A 60 7.26 11.64 -0.46
N VAL A 61 7.38 12.07 0.79
CA VAL A 61 6.30 12.04 1.80
C VAL A 61 5.11 12.85 1.32
N ARG A 62 5.36 14.11 0.94
CA ARG A 62 4.33 15.00 0.40
C ARG A 62 3.71 14.45 -0.88
N GLY A 63 4.54 13.81 -1.72
CA GLY A 63 4.10 13.19 -2.96
C GLY A 63 3.05 12.10 -2.78
N VAL A 64 3.23 11.23 -1.79
CA VAL A 64 2.25 10.18 -1.44
C VAL A 64 0.95 10.80 -0.91
N LEU A 65 1.04 11.83 -0.06
CA LEU A 65 -0.14 12.51 0.44
C LEU A 65 -0.94 13.18 -0.69
N LEU A 66 -0.26 13.85 -1.61
CA LEU A 66 -0.89 14.44 -2.79
C LEU A 66 -1.57 13.36 -3.66
N ASP A 67 -0.93 12.19 -3.81
CA ASP A 67 -1.54 11.06 -4.53
C ASP A 67 -2.77 10.51 -3.79
N TYR A 68 -2.77 10.46 -2.45
CA TYR A 68 -3.93 10.10 -1.65
C TYR A 68 -5.11 11.05 -1.90
N LEU A 69 -4.89 12.33 -1.72
CA LEU A 69 -5.94 13.36 -1.87
C LEU A 69 -6.44 13.45 -3.31
N SER A 70 -5.55 13.34 -4.29
CA SER A 70 -5.92 13.39 -5.71
C SER A 70 -6.68 12.14 -6.16
N ALA A 71 -6.43 11.00 -5.57
CA ALA A 71 -7.18 9.78 -5.80
C ALA A 71 -8.58 9.78 -5.14
N GLY A 72 -8.87 10.76 -4.28
CA GLY A 72 -10.19 10.94 -3.66
C GLY A 72 -10.28 10.58 -2.18
N LEU A 73 -9.15 10.32 -1.50
CA LEU A 73 -9.18 10.22 -0.04
C LEU A 73 -9.51 11.59 0.56
N ASP A 74 -10.55 11.62 1.39
CA ASP A 74 -11.19 12.81 1.91
C ASP A 74 -10.86 13.01 3.40
N PRO A 75 -10.17 14.10 3.78
CA PRO A 75 -9.81 14.34 5.17
C PRO A 75 -11.02 14.64 6.09
N GLU A 76 -12.21 14.92 5.53
CA GLU A 76 -13.44 15.04 6.31
C GLU A 76 -14.04 13.69 6.69
N LYS A 77 -13.66 12.62 5.98
CA LYS A 77 -14.16 11.25 6.19
C LYS A 77 -13.14 10.35 6.87
N SER A 78 -11.85 10.59 6.64
CA SER A 78 -10.75 9.76 7.10
C SER A 78 -9.69 10.60 7.78
N ILE A 79 -9.05 10.09 8.82
CA ILE A 79 -7.86 10.71 9.40
C ILE A 79 -6.67 10.41 8.49
N ILE A 80 -6.14 11.43 7.81
CA ILE A 80 -4.99 11.30 6.90
C ILE A 80 -3.79 11.99 7.52
N PHE A 81 -2.70 11.26 7.78
CA PHE A 81 -1.56 11.78 8.54
C PHE A 81 -0.21 11.21 8.11
N VAL A 82 0.86 11.81 8.63
CA VAL A 82 2.25 11.33 8.45
C VAL A 82 2.69 10.62 9.72
N GLN A 83 3.23 9.42 9.61
CA GLN A 83 3.60 8.55 10.73
C GLN A 83 4.56 9.25 11.70
N SER A 84 5.62 9.90 11.21
CA SER A 84 6.62 10.57 12.05
C SER A 84 6.07 11.79 12.81
N HIS A 85 4.91 12.34 12.42
CA HIS A 85 4.25 13.43 13.14
C HIS A 85 3.52 12.94 14.42
N VAL A 86 3.47 11.64 14.64
CA VAL A 86 2.89 10.98 15.82
C VAL A 86 3.99 10.17 16.53
N PRO A 87 4.88 10.81 17.30
CA PRO A 87 6.03 10.14 17.94
C PRO A 87 5.64 9.02 18.89
N GLU A 88 4.41 9.00 19.37
CA GLU A 88 3.83 7.97 20.22
C GLU A 88 3.93 6.56 19.58
N HIS A 89 3.96 6.44 18.24
CA HIS A 89 4.22 5.19 17.53
C HIS A 89 5.55 4.56 17.94
N VAL A 90 6.59 5.38 18.00
CA VAL A 90 7.94 4.92 18.34
C VAL A 90 8.04 4.58 19.82
N GLU A 91 7.46 5.39 20.69
CA GLU A 91 7.46 5.11 22.14
C GLU A 91 6.71 3.81 22.45
N LEU A 92 5.50 3.62 21.89
CA LEU A 92 4.73 2.40 22.11
C LEU A 92 5.45 1.18 21.52
N SER A 93 6.10 1.31 20.38
CA SER A 93 6.86 0.20 19.77
C SER A 93 7.99 -0.26 20.69
N TYR A 94 8.66 0.66 21.38
CA TYR A 94 9.67 0.32 22.38
C TYR A 94 9.05 -0.49 23.54
N LEU A 95 7.90 -0.07 24.05
CA LEU A 95 7.20 -0.81 25.11
C LEU A 95 6.81 -2.22 24.64
N PHE A 96 6.32 -2.36 23.43
CA PHE A 96 5.98 -3.66 22.82
C PHE A 96 7.18 -4.57 22.64
N SER A 97 8.37 -4.02 22.40
CA SER A 97 9.60 -4.81 22.26
C SER A 97 9.92 -5.64 23.51
N THR A 98 9.42 -5.23 24.69
CA THR A 98 9.59 -5.98 25.95
C THR A 98 8.79 -7.28 26.01
N THR A 99 7.87 -7.50 25.07
CA THR A 99 7.04 -8.70 24.99
C THR A 99 7.47 -9.68 23.89
N LEU A 100 8.39 -9.27 23.02
CA LEU A 100 8.88 -10.06 21.90
C LEU A 100 10.34 -10.47 22.12
N THR A 101 10.70 -11.68 21.69
CA THR A 101 12.09 -12.15 21.77
C THR A 101 12.82 -11.87 20.46
N VAL A 102 14.13 -11.63 20.54
CA VAL A 102 15.01 -11.49 19.36
C VAL A 102 14.92 -12.74 18.47
N ALA A 103 14.90 -13.94 19.06
CA ALA A 103 14.75 -15.18 18.32
C ALA A 103 13.46 -15.21 17.48
N ARG A 104 12.33 -14.75 18.05
CA ARG A 104 11.05 -14.64 17.30
C ARG A 104 11.17 -13.74 16.09
N MET A 105 11.84 -12.60 16.22
CA MET A 105 12.01 -11.64 15.11
C MET A 105 12.95 -12.19 14.03
N LEU A 106 14.04 -12.84 14.40
CA LEU A 106 14.99 -13.49 13.46
C LEU A 106 14.34 -14.63 12.65
N HIS A 107 13.27 -15.25 13.16
CA HIS A 107 12.56 -16.33 12.48
C HIS A 107 11.47 -15.86 11.51
N LEU A 108 11.20 -14.56 11.41
CA LEU A 108 10.23 -14.05 10.45
C LEU A 108 10.68 -14.33 9.00
N PRO A 109 9.83 -14.93 8.15
CA PRO A 109 10.16 -15.21 6.75
C PRO A 109 10.63 -13.96 6.01
N THR A 110 9.92 -12.86 6.16
CA THR A 110 10.20 -11.57 5.52
C THR A 110 11.55 -10.98 5.91
N TYR A 111 12.02 -11.19 7.15
CA TYR A 111 13.37 -10.78 7.55
C TYR A 111 14.43 -11.62 6.82
N LYS A 112 14.22 -12.95 6.78
CA LYS A 112 15.15 -13.88 6.11
C LYS A 112 15.27 -13.59 4.61
N ASP A 113 14.16 -13.25 3.96
CA ASP A 113 14.16 -12.95 2.52
C ASP A 113 14.88 -11.63 2.24
N LYS A 114 14.61 -10.59 3.01
CA LYS A 114 15.33 -9.30 2.91
C LYS A 114 16.82 -9.42 3.20
N LEU A 115 17.19 -10.30 4.14
CA LEU A 115 18.59 -10.57 4.45
C LEU A 115 19.32 -11.24 3.27
N LYS A 116 18.64 -12.12 2.53
CA LYS A 116 19.20 -12.74 1.31
C LYS A 116 19.37 -11.72 0.18
N GLU A 117 18.40 -10.80 0.04
CA GLU A 117 18.43 -9.78 -1.01
C GLU A 117 19.52 -8.73 -0.76
N ASN A 118 19.81 -8.40 0.50
CA ASN A 118 20.70 -7.29 0.85
C ASN A 118 21.34 -7.45 2.23
N SER A 119 22.23 -8.44 2.37
CA SER A 119 22.88 -8.78 3.64
C SER A 119 23.76 -7.65 4.22
N GLU A 120 24.38 -6.84 3.35
CA GLU A 120 25.29 -5.76 3.78
C GLU A 120 24.54 -4.57 4.39
N ASN A 121 23.27 -4.40 4.07
CA ASN A 121 22.42 -3.31 4.57
C ASN A 121 21.40 -3.75 5.64
N ALA A 122 21.57 -4.94 6.20
CA ALA A 122 20.71 -5.44 7.27
C ALA A 122 20.96 -4.64 8.57
N ASN A 123 20.12 -3.65 8.81
CA ASN A 123 20.17 -2.80 10.01
C ASN A 123 19.11 -3.21 11.04
N MET A 124 19.20 -2.64 12.25
CA MET A 124 18.24 -2.90 13.33
C MET A 124 16.80 -2.55 12.96
N ALA A 125 16.59 -1.50 12.16
CA ALA A 125 15.24 -1.11 11.73
C ALA A 125 14.59 -2.18 10.84
N MET A 126 15.39 -2.88 10.01
CA MET A 126 14.92 -4.00 9.20
C MET A 126 14.49 -5.21 10.06
N LEU A 127 15.10 -5.44 11.21
CA LEU A 127 14.66 -6.47 12.18
C LEU A 127 13.45 -5.99 12.98
N TYR A 128 13.40 -4.70 13.28
CA TYR A 128 12.47 -4.11 14.23
C TYR A 128 11.15 -3.64 13.62
N TYR A 129 11.10 -3.41 12.28
CA TYR A 129 9.91 -2.81 11.65
C TYR A 129 8.59 -3.55 11.90
N PRO A 130 8.53 -4.88 12.12
CA PRO A 130 7.24 -5.53 12.44
C PRO A 130 6.71 -5.13 13.82
N VAL A 131 7.61 -4.74 14.75
CA VAL A 131 7.22 -4.22 16.06
C VAL A 131 6.67 -2.79 15.93
N LEU A 132 7.30 -1.97 15.08
CA LEU A 132 6.77 -0.65 14.76
C LEU A 132 5.41 -0.75 14.04
N MET A 133 5.25 -1.70 13.10
CA MET A 133 3.96 -1.94 12.44
C MET A 133 2.89 -2.40 13.45
N ALA A 134 3.24 -3.25 14.42
CA ALA A 134 2.33 -3.62 15.49
C ALA A 134 1.90 -2.40 16.32
N SER A 135 2.84 -1.48 16.60
CA SER A 135 2.55 -0.22 17.26
C SER A 135 1.62 0.68 16.45
N ASP A 136 1.89 0.83 15.13
CA ASP A 136 1.03 1.61 14.24
C ASP A 136 -0.43 1.16 14.32
N ILE A 137 -0.65 -0.15 14.32
CA ILE A 137 -1.98 -0.76 14.33
C ILE A 137 -2.65 -0.64 15.71
N LEU A 138 -1.94 -1.03 16.74
CA LEU A 138 -2.51 -1.19 18.08
C LEU A 138 -2.68 0.16 18.80
N ILE A 139 -1.87 1.17 18.47
CA ILE A 139 -2.01 2.50 19.08
C ILE A 139 -3.38 3.13 18.80
N TYR A 140 -3.99 2.80 17.68
CA TYR A 140 -5.34 3.21 17.31
C TYR A 140 -6.40 2.18 17.68
N LYS A 141 -6.01 1.07 18.33
CA LYS A 141 -6.90 -0.08 18.59
C LYS A 141 -7.63 -0.51 17.31
N ALA A 142 -6.92 -0.57 16.17
CA ALA A 142 -7.49 -0.92 14.89
C ALA A 142 -7.93 -2.38 14.88
N ASN A 143 -9.16 -2.63 14.40
CA ASN A 143 -9.76 -3.95 14.32
C ASN A 143 -9.38 -4.68 13.02
N ALA A 144 -9.12 -3.91 11.95
CA ALA A 144 -8.85 -4.45 10.63
C ALA A 144 -7.75 -3.67 9.91
N VAL A 145 -6.94 -4.40 9.14
CA VAL A 145 -5.83 -3.85 8.36
C VAL A 145 -5.93 -4.39 6.94
N PRO A 146 -6.15 -3.51 5.93
CA PRO A 146 -6.15 -3.92 4.54
C PRO A 146 -4.72 -4.17 4.06
N VAL A 147 -4.30 -5.42 4.09
CA VAL A 147 -2.97 -5.86 3.68
C VAL A 147 -3.04 -7.10 2.80
N GLY A 148 -2.07 -7.23 1.89
CA GLY A 148 -1.87 -8.42 1.10
C GLY A 148 -1.41 -9.63 1.96
N ASP A 149 -1.50 -10.82 1.40
CA ASP A 149 -1.16 -12.07 2.10
C ASP A 149 0.34 -12.12 2.48
N ASP A 150 1.20 -11.41 1.77
CA ASP A 150 2.63 -11.25 2.09
C ASP A 150 2.87 -10.51 3.42
N GLN A 151 1.89 -9.75 3.92
CA GLN A 151 1.96 -9.02 5.19
C GLN A 151 1.35 -9.80 6.38
N LEU A 152 0.76 -10.96 6.16
CA LEU A 152 0.17 -11.78 7.23
C LEU A 152 1.16 -12.12 8.36
N PRO A 153 2.44 -12.45 8.09
CA PRO A 153 3.40 -12.69 9.16
C PRO A 153 3.60 -11.48 10.10
N HIS A 154 3.50 -10.25 9.58
CA HIS A 154 3.60 -9.03 10.39
C HIS A 154 2.31 -8.75 11.17
N LEU A 155 1.16 -9.01 10.56
CA LEU A 155 -0.12 -8.91 11.24
C LEU A 155 -0.20 -9.90 12.42
N GLU A 156 0.39 -11.10 12.27
CA GLU A 156 0.48 -12.07 13.36
C GLU A 156 1.39 -11.59 14.51
N VAL A 157 2.45 -10.82 14.19
CA VAL A 157 3.25 -10.14 15.25
C VAL A 157 2.37 -9.16 16.03
N ALA A 158 1.53 -8.38 15.35
CA ALA A 158 0.63 -7.45 16.04
C ALA A 158 -0.38 -8.17 16.94
N ARG A 159 -0.94 -9.30 16.49
CA ARG A 159 -1.82 -10.16 17.31
C ARG A 159 -1.09 -10.74 18.52
N GLU A 160 0.13 -11.23 18.31
CA GLU A 160 0.96 -11.76 19.39
C GLU A 160 1.26 -10.70 20.45
N VAL A 161 1.58 -9.47 20.02
CA VAL A 161 1.78 -8.33 20.92
C VAL A 161 0.49 -8.00 21.67
N ALA A 162 -0.66 -7.92 20.98
CA ALA A 162 -1.95 -7.63 21.62
C ALA A 162 -2.27 -8.65 22.73
N ARG A 163 -2.17 -9.95 22.43
CA ARG A 163 -2.40 -11.02 23.43
C ARG A 163 -1.47 -10.89 24.63
N LYS A 164 -0.17 -10.73 24.41
CA LYS A 164 0.82 -10.63 25.50
C LYS A 164 0.65 -9.37 26.35
N MET A 165 0.34 -8.24 25.74
CA MET A 165 0.04 -7.00 26.46
C MET A 165 -1.22 -7.13 27.30
N ASN A 166 -2.28 -7.70 26.74
CA ASN A 166 -3.54 -7.94 27.44
C ASN A 166 -3.36 -8.90 28.63
N GLU A 167 -2.63 -10.00 28.40
CA GLU A 167 -2.38 -11.01 29.45
C GLU A 167 -1.48 -10.46 30.57
N LYS A 168 -0.39 -9.81 30.21
CA LYS A 168 0.64 -9.40 31.20
C LYS A 168 0.30 -8.11 31.93
N TYR A 169 -0.34 -7.15 31.24
CA TYR A 169 -0.58 -5.82 31.77
C TYR A 169 -2.06 -5.43 31.86
N GLY A 170 -2.97 -6.31 31.42
CA GLY A 170 -4.39 -6.03 31.46
C GLY A 170 -4.84 -4.92 30.48
N THR A 171 -4.12 -4.76 29.36
CA THR A 171 -4.58 -3.89 28.28
C THR A 171 -5.79 -4.49 27.56
N ASP A 172 -6.40 -3.76 26.64
CA ASP A 172 -7.59 -4.17 25.90
C ASP A 172 -7.40 -4.07 24.37
N PHE A 173 -6.19 -4.37 23.90
CA PHE A 173 -5.90 -4.33 22.48
C PHE A 173 -6.73 -5.38 21.72
N PRO A 174 -7.40 -4.99 20.61
CA PRO A 174 -8.01 -5.96 19.72
C PRO A 174 -6.93 -6.78 19.00
N GLU A 175 -7.25 -8.01 18.64
CA GLU A 175 -6.44 -8.76 17.66
C GLU A 175 -6.85 -8.31 16.26
N PRO A 176 -5.97 -7.62 15.51
CA PRO A 176 -6.35 -7.07 14.22
C PRO A 176 -6.56 -8.17 13.18
N GLU A 177 -7.62 -8.05 12.39
CA GLU A 177 -7.94 -8.95 11.30
C GLU A 177 -7.39 -8.41 9.97
N GLN A 178 -7.00 -9.33 9.07
CA GLN A 178 -6.78 -8.95 7.68
C GLN A 178 -8.10 -8.55 7.06
N PHE A 179 -8.16 -7.35 6.50
CA PHE A 179 -9.26 -6.97 5.64
C PHE A 179 -8.88 -7.22 4.18
N LYS A 180 -9.55 -8.17 3.56
CA LYS A 180 -9.37 -8.42 2.12
C LYS A 180 -10.13 -7.33 1.36
N THR A 181 -9.40 -6.35 0.88
CA THR A 181 -9.96 -5.43 -0.12
C THR A 181 -10.08 -6.16 -1.45
N GLU A 182 -11.01 -5.71 -2.29
CA GLU A 182 -11.02 -6.09 -3.71
C GLU A 182 -9.80 -5.53 -4.48
N GLY A 183 -8.72 -5.23 -3.73
CA GLY A 183 -7.46 -4.73 -4.28
C GLY A 183 -6.88 -5.72 -5.25
N HIS A 184 -6.89 -5.35 -6.52
CA HIS A 184 -6.46 -6.20 -7.58
C HIS A 184 -4.93 -6.35 -7.59
N TYR A 185 -4.48 -7.58 -7.74
CA TYR A 185 -3.12 -7.85 -8.19
C TYR A 185 -2.94 -7.19 -9.56
N VAL A 186 -1.99 -6.28 -9.67
CA VAL A 186 -1.67 -5.63 -10.94
C VAL A 186 -0.40 -6.27 -11.49
N PRO A 187 -0.49 -6.99 -12.62
CA PRO A 187 0.65 -7.67 -13.19
C PRO A 187 1.71 -6.68 -13.68
N SER A 188 2.95 -7.12 -13.67
CA SER A 188 4.08 -6.37 -14.21
C SER A 188 3.99 -6.23 -15.73
N LEU A 189 4.45 -5.09 -16.26
CA LEU A 189 4.61 -4.90 -17.71
C LEU A 189 5.70 -5.81 -18.31
N THR A 190 6.55 -6.39 -17.48
CA THR A 190 7.58 -7.36 -17.93
C THR A 190 7.01 -8.75 -18.21
N GLY A 191 5.75 -8.99 -17.87
CA GLY A 191 5.08 -10.29 -18.01
C GLY A 191 5.34 -11.26 -16.87
N GLU A 192 6.10 -10.86 -15.86
CA GLU A 192 6.43 -11.70 -14.70
C GLU A 192 6.23 -10.94 -13.40
N GLY A 193 5.49 -11.54 -12.47
CA GLY A 193 5.27 -11.01 -11.14
C GLY A 193 4.38 -9.78 -11.10
N LYS A 194 4.43 -9.08 -9.98
CA LYS A 194 3.64 -7.91 -9.63
C LYS A 194 4.32 -6.62 -10.08
N MET A 195 3.52 -5.63 -10.47
CA MET A 195 3.99 -4.28 -10.74
C MET A 195 4.74 -3.70 -9.54
N SER A 196 5.98 -3.26 -9.74
CA SER A 196 6.87 -2.80 -8.67
C SER A 196 7.88 -1.77 -9.17
N LYS A 197 8.19 -0.75 -8.36
CA LYS A 197 9.22 0.26 -8.68
C LYS A 197 10.64 -0.30 -8.65
N SER A 198 10.89 -1.38 -7.92
CA SER A 198 12.22 -2.00 -7.81
C SER A 198 12.66 -2.70 -9.10
N VAL A 199 11.71 -2.98 -10.01
CA VAL A 199 11.97 -3.62 -11.30
C VAL A 199 11.79 -2.59 -12.41
N GLY A 200 12.85 -2.22 -13.10
CA GLY A 200 12.81 -1.24 -14.18
C GLY A 200 11.84 -1.64 -15.29
N GLY A 201 10.99 -0.72 -15.74
CA GLY A 201 10.01 -0.96 -16.80
C GLY A 201 8.82 -1.85 -16.42
N SER A 202 8.66 -2.20 -15.14
CA SER A 202 7.59 -3.09 -14.67
C SER A 202 6.28 -2.37 -14.34
N TYR A 203 6.29 -1.05 -14.22
CA TYR A 203 5.16 -0.28 -13.68
C TYR A 203 4.78 0.93 -14.53
N ILE A 204 3.55 1.40 -14.32
CA ILE A 204 3.04 2.68 -14.82
C ILE A 204 2.86 3.60 -13.61
N SER A 205 3.47 4.79 -13.66
CA SER A 205 3.28 5.83 -12.65
C SER A 205 1.91 6.48 -12.80
N LEU A 206 1.29 6.93 -11.70
CA LEU A 206 0.10 7.78 -11.77
C LEU A 206 0.38 9.15 -12.44
N ALA A 207 1.66 9.49 -12.64
CA ALA A 207 2.09 10.69 -13.36
C ALA A 207 2.34 10.46 -14.86
N SER A 208 2.24 9.21 -15.33
CA SER A 208 2.57 8.89 -16.72
C SER A 208 1.61 9.55 -17.72
N THR A 209 2.16 10.14 -18.76
CA THR A 209 1.40 10.62 -19.91
C THR A 209 0.86 9.46 -20.74
N LEU A 210 -0.17 9.69 -21.56
CA LEU A 210 -0.68 8.69 -22.49
C LEU A 210 0.43 8.09 -23.38
N SER A 211 1.37 8.93 -23.84
CA SER A 211 2.50 8.48 -24.66
C SER A 211 3.43 7.52 -23.89
N GLU A 212 3.70 7.79 -22.62
CA GLU A 212 4.52 6.93 -21.76
C GLU A 212 3.79 5.61 -21.45
N ILE A 213 2.48 5.66 -21.23
CA ILE A 213 1.67 4.46 -21.01
C ILE A 213 1.67 3.60 -22.26
N ARG A 214 1.45 4.16 -23.44
CA ARG A 214 1.53 3.43 -24.72
C ARG A 214 2.92 2.80 -24.92
N ALA A 215 3.99 3.55 -24.63
CA ALA A 215 5.35 3.03 -24.70
C ALA A 215 5.60 1.89 -23.69
N GLY A 216 4.97 1.94 -22.52
CA GLY A 216 5.02 0.89 -21.50
C GLY A 216 4.24 -0.37 -21.92
N THR A 217 2.98 -0.23 -22.29
CA THR A 217 2.12 -1.35 -22.72
C THR A 217 2.67 -2.04 -23.97
N ALA A 218 3.26 -1.27 -24.90
CA ALA A 218 3.87 -1.82 -26.11
C ALA A 218 4.98 -2.82 -25.81
N LYS A 219 5.70 -2.67 -24.67
CA LYS A 219 6.81 -3.52 -24.24
C LYS A 219 6.36 -4.83 -23.56
N ILE A 220 5.09 -4.98 -23.23
CA ILE A 220 4.59 -6.24 -22.64
C ILE A 220 4.94 -7.39 -23.59
N PRO A 221 5.67 -8.42 -23.14
CA PRO A 221 6.02 -9.54 -23.99
C PRO A 221 4.77 -10.27 -24.49
N THR A 222 4.75 -10.64 -25.75
CA THR A 222 3.64 -11.36 -26.37
C THR A 222 4.18 -12.39 -27.36
N ASP A 223 3.39 -13.40 -27.65
CA ASP A 223 3.68 -14.47 -28.61
C ASP A 223 3.19 -14.11 -30.04
N SER A 224 2.87 -15.12 -30.85
CA SER A 224 2.39 -14.94 -32.22
C SER A 224 0.92 -14.46 -32.31
N GLY A 225 0.22 -14.29 -31.19
CA GLY A 225 -1.17 -13.87 -31.15
C GLY A 225 -2.21 -14.97 -31.38
N ARG A 226 -1.78 -16.23 -31.37
CA ARG A 226 -2.66 -17.38 -31.62
C ARG A 226 -2.16 -18.62 -30.87
N GLY A 227 -3.09 -19.41 -30.34
CA GLY A 227 -2.77 -20.68 -29.67
C GLY A 227 -4.01 -21.55 -29.44
N ASP A 228 -3.76 -22.82 -29.11
CA ASP A 228 -4.84 -23.78 -28.79
C ASP A 228 -5.38 -23.63 -27.38
N LYS A 229 -4.70 -22.89 -26.51
CA LYS A 229 -5.07 -22.59 -25.12
C LYS A 229 -4.49 -21.26 -24.69
N ILE A 230 -5.21 -20.55 -23.82
CA ILE A 230 -4.72 -19.31 -23.21
C ILE A 230 -3.52 -19.63 -22.30
N PRO A 231 -2.38 -18.92 -22.47
CA PRO A 231 -1.25 -19.03 -21.56
C PRO A 231 -1.66 -18.75 -20.12
N GLN A 232 -1.09 -19.48 -19.16
CA GLN A 232 -1.37 -19.30 -17.73
C GLN A 232 -0.32 -18.43 -17.03
N ILE A 233 0.78 -18.12 -17.70
CA ILE A 233 1.90 -17.30 -17.22
C ILE A 233 2.48 -16.48 -18.37
N GLY A 234 3.19 -15.41 -18.04
CA GLY A 234 3.91 -14.59 -19.00
C GLY A 234 3.11 -13.38 -19.49
N GLY A 235 3.64 -12.68 -20.47
CA GLY A 235 3.14 -11.37 -20.87
C GLY A 235 1.75 -11.38 -21.49
N VAL A 236 1.36 -12.45 -22.20
CA VAL A 236 -0.03 -12.57 -22.72
C VAL A 236 -1.03 -12.63 -21.56
N THR A 237 -0.76 -13.44 -20.55
CA THR A 237 -1.61 -13.51 -19.35
C THR A 237 -1.67 -12.16 -18.65
N SER A 238 -0.52 -11.52 -18.43
CA SER A 238 -0.45 -10.19 -17.81
C SER A 238 -1.24 -9.14 -18.60
N LEU A 239 -1.17 -9.17 -19.94
CA LEU A 239 -1.94 -8.27 -20.81
C LEU A 239 -3.45 -8.49 -20.66
N LEU A 240 -3.90 -9.75 -20.70
CA LEU A 240 -5.32 -10.09 -20.57
C LEU A 240 -5.86 -9.78 -19.16
N GLU A 241 -5.06 -9.98 -18.12
CA GLU A 241 -5.41 -9.57 -16.76
C GLU A 241 -5.54 -8.04 -16.64
N MET A 242 -4.64 -7.28 -17.26
CA MET A 242 -4.77 -5.81 -17.29
C MET A 242 -5.99 -5.37 -18.07
N VAL A 243 -6.32 -6.00 -19.19
CA VAL A 243 -7.57 -5.75 -19.92
C VAL A 243 -8.79 -6.00 -19.01
N GLU A 244 -8.80 -7.11 -18.26
CA GLU A 244 -9.89 -7.35 -17.31
C GLU A 244 -10.03 -6.26 -16.26
N LEU A 245 -8.90 -5.75 -15.74
CA LEU A 245 -8.90 -4.70 -14.72
C LEU A 245 -9.43 -3.35 -15.18
N PHE A 246 -9.21 -2.99 -16.45
CA PHE A 246 -9.55 -1.67 -17.00
C PHE A 246 -10.75 -1.67 -17.93
N GLU A 247 -11.00 -2.78 -18.61
CA GLU A 247 -12.05 -2.89 -19.64
C GLU A 247 -13.12 -3.93 -19.28
N GLY A 248 -12.84 -4.73 -18.25
CA GLY A 248 -13.80 -5.71 -17.70
C GLY A 248 -13.67 -7.11 -18.28
N LYS A 249 -14.37 -8.04 -17.62
CA LYS A 249 -14.32 -9.48 -17.94
C LYS A 249 -14.78 -9.81 -19.34
N GLU A 250 -15.78 -9.11 -19.86
CA GLU A 250 -16.33 -9.40 -21.17
C GLU A 250 -15.33 -9.05 -22.29
N LYS A 251 -14.60 -7.94 -22.14
CA LYS A 251 -13.55 -7.55 -23.08
C LYS A 251 -12.37 -8.55 -23.06
N ARG A 252 -11.98 -9.01 -21.88
CA ARG A 252 -10.99 -10.09 -21.76
C ARG A 252 -11.43 -11.35 -22.50
N LYS A 253 -12.68 -11.81 -22.32
CA LYS A 253 -13.22 -12.99 -23.04
C LYS A 253 -13.23 -12.81 -24.54
N GLU A 254 -13.55 -11.61 -25.03
CA GLU A 254 -13.49 -11.29 -26.45
C GLU A 254 -12.09 -11.56 -27.01
N TYR A 255 -11.04 -11.05 -26.34
CA TYR A 255 -9.66 -11.27 -26.75
C TYR A 255 -9.20 -12.72 -26.58
N GLU A 256 -9.63 -13.40 -25.53
CA GLU A 256 -9.37 -14.83 -25.35
C GLU A 256 -9.98 -15.66 -26.52
N HIS A 257 -11.20 -15.30 -26.94
CA HIS A 257 -11.85 -15.96 -28.07
C HIS A 257 -11.13 -15.69 -29.39
N GLN A 258 -10.65 -14.46 -29.60
CA GLN A 258 -9.83 -14.13 -30.78
C GLN A 258 -8.52 -14.90 -30.80
N TYR A 259 -7.84 -15.02 -29.63
CA TYR A 259 -6.59 -15.76 -29.48
C TYR A 259 -6.73 -17.25 -29.82
N LEU A 260 -7.84 -17.86 -29.42
CA LEU A 260 -8.18 -19.27 -29.71
C LEU A 260 -8.75 -19.46 -31.12
N GLY A 261 -9.12 -18.39 -31.80
CA GLY A 261 -9.73 -18.39 -33.10
C GLY A 261 -8.72 -18.38 -34.25
N GLN A 262 -9.20 -18.49 -35.47
CA GLN A 262 -8.36 -18.48 -36.67
C GLN A 262 -7.75 -17.12 -36.99
N SER A 263 -8.42 -16.01 -36.64
CA SER A 263 -7.94 -14.64 -36.87
C SER A 263 -6.78 -14.25 -35.99
N GLY A 264 -6.73 -14.77 -34.76
CA GLY A 264 -5.75 -14.38 -33.75
C GLY A 264 -6.00 -12.99 -33.16
N ILE A 265 -5.15 -12.59 -32.21
CA ILE A 265 -5.13 -11.26 -31.59
C ILE A 265 -4.17 -10.33 -32.32
N VAL A 266 -4.59 -9.09 -32.56
CA VAL A 266 -3.71 -7.99 -33.00
C VAL A 266 -3.22 -7.24 -31.77
N TYR A 267 -2.10 -7.65 -31.20
CA TYR A 267 -1.58 -7.10 -29.94
C TYR A 267 -1.32 -5.59 -29.94
N SER A 268 -0.99 -5.01 -31.08
CA SER A 268 -0.80 -3.55 -31.18
C SER A 268 -2.10 -2.78 -30.89
N GLU A 269 -3.25 -3.31 -31.32
CA GLU A 269 -4.57 -2.72 -31.06
C GLU A 269 -4.92 -2.88 -29.57
N VAL A 270 -4.84 -4.11 -29.03
CA VAL A 270 -5.13 -4.40 -27.62
C VAL A 270 -4.28 -3.53 -26.66
N LYS A 271 -2.96 -3.42 -26.92
CA LYS A 271 -2.05 -2.63 -26.09
C LYS A 271 -2.35 -1.12 -26.17
N ASN A 272 -2.80 -0.62 -27.32
CA ASN A 272 -3.20 0.77 -27.47
C ASN A 272 -4.54 1.06 -26.78
N GLU A 273 -5.57 0.22 -26.96
CA GLU A 273 -6.84 0.35 -26.26
C GLU A 273 -6.64 0.30 -24.75
N LEU A 274 -5.88 -0.67 -24.25
CA LEU A 274 -5.51 -0.76 -22.83
C LEU A 274 -4.82 0.53 -22.32
N ALA A 275 -3.89 1.10 -23.10
CA ALA A 275 -3.22 2.33 -22.70
C ALA A 275 -4.18 3.50 -22.57
N GLU A 276 -5.16 3.61 -23.46
CA GLU A 276 -6.22 4.63 -23.39
C GLU A 276 -7.13 4.43 -22.20
N SER A 277 -7.53 3.18 -21.94
CA SER A 277 -8.36 2.83 -20.79
C SER A 277 -7.64 3.12 -19.46
N ILE A 278 -6.34 2.80 -19.34
CA ILE A 278 -5.52 3.16 -18.18
C ILE A 278 -5.45 4.69 -18.02
N TYR A 279 -5.17 5.42 -19.12
CA TYR A 279 -5.03 6.88 -19.05
C TYR A 279 -6.34 7.54 -18.63
N LYS A 280 -7.47 7.08 -19.13
CA LYS A 280 -8.80 7.57 -18.74
C LYS A 280 -9.06 7.44 -17.23
N ASP A 281 -8.56 6.38 -16.59
CA ASP A 281 -8.68 6.19 -15.13
C ASP A 281 -7.79 7.12 -14.34
N ILE A 282 -6.59 7.45 -14.85
CA ILE A 282 -5.61 8.24 -14.09
C ILE A 282 -5.63 9.74 -14.42
N GLU A 283 -6.14 10.16 -15.56
CA GLU A 283 -6.22 11.57 -15.98
C GLU A 283 -6.96 12.45 -14.96
N PRO A 284 -8.12 12.04 -14.40
CA PRO A 284 -8.80 12.83 -13.35
C PRO A 284 -7.95 12.97 -12.09
N ILE A 285 -7.19 11.93 -11.72
CA ILE A 285 -6.26 11.97 -10.58
C ILE A 285 -5.15 12.99 -10.84
N GLN A 286 -4.59 13.01 -12.06
CA GLN A 286 -3.56 13.98 -12.45
C GLN A 286 -4.08 15.41 -12.43
N ALA A 287 -5.29 15.64 -12.95
CA ALA A 287 -5.93 16.94 -12.93
C ALA A 287 -6.13 17.45 -11.50
N LYS A 288 -6.68 16.60 -10.62
CA LYS A 288 -6.89 16.93 -9.20
C LYS A 288 -5.58 17.17 -8.47
N ARG A 289 -4.55 16.38 -8.76
CA ARG A 289 -3.23 16.59 -8.18
C ARG A 289 -2.65 17.94 -8.53
N LYS A 290 -2.76 18.37 -9.79
CA LYS A 290 -2.30 19.69 -10.23
C LYS A 290 -3.00 20.84 -9.51
N GLU A 291 -4.30 20.70 -9.22
CA GLU A 291 -5.03 21.65 -8.37
C GLU A 291 -4.44 21.73 -6.95
N LEU A 292 -4.18 20.55 -6.33
CA LEU A 292 -3.62 20.48 -4.99
C LEU A 292 -2.19 21.00 -4.90
N GLU A 293 -1.38 20.77 -5.91
CA GLU A 293 -0.02 21.31 -6.01
C GLU A 293 -0.02 22.86 -6.05
N ASN A 294 -1.05 23.45 -6.65
CA ASN A 294 -1.25 24.90 -6.66
C ASN A 294 -1.88 25.44 -5.36
N ASN A 295 -2.28 24.58 -4.43
CA ASN A 295 -2.82 24.96 -3.13
C ASN A 295 -2.04 24.30 -1.96
N PRO A 296 -0.77 24.67 -1.78
CA PRO A 296 0.09 24.05 -0.77
C PRO A 296 -0.42 24.27 0.66
N GLU A 297 -1.07 25.39 0.94
CA GLU A 297 -1.62 25.71 2.27
C GLU A 297 -2.70 24.72 2.70
N TYR A 298 -3.56 24.33 1.76
CA TYR A 298 -4.58 23.29 2.03
C TYR A 298 -3.93 21.94 2.36
N VAL A 299 -2.90 21.55 1.59
CA VAL A 299 -2.19 20.27 1.82
C VAL A 299 -1.52 20.26 3.19
N GLU A 300 -0.84 21.34 3.57
CA GLU A 300 -0.23 21.47 4.91
C GLU A 300 -1.26 21.46 6.02
N LYS A 301 -2.41 22.10 5.81
CA LYS A 301 -3.54 22.05 6.75
C LYS A 301 -4.03 20.61 6.97
N VAL A 302 -4.22 19.84 5.91
CA VAL A 302 -4.64 18.43 5.99
C VAL A 302 -3.64 17.60 6.79
N ILE A 303 -2.33 17.76 6.51
CA ILE A 303 -1.27 17.06 7.25
C ILE A 303 -1.34 17.40 8.73
N LYS A 304 -1.44 18.66 9.06
CA LYS A 304 -1.43 19.15 10.43
C LYS A 304 -2.65 18.64 11.20
N GLU A 305 -3.85 18.88 10.69
CA GLU A 305 -5.10 18.52 11.36
C GLU A 305 -5.23 16.99 11.50
N GLY A 306 -4.90 16.24 10.45
CA GLY A 306 -4.91 14.77 10.50
C GLY A 306 -3.91 14.21 11.51
N SER A 307 -2.68 14.78 11.55
CA SER A 307 -1.67 14.38 12.53
C SER A 307 -2.07 14.73 13.98
N GLU A 308 -2.70 15.89 14.20
CA GLU A 308 -3.23 16.26 15.51
C GLU A 308 -4.34 15.32 15.98
N MET A 309 -5.27 14.95 15.09
CA MET A 309 -6.33 13.98 15.39
C MET A 309 -5.76 12.60 15.69
N ALA A 310 -4.85 12.10 14.86
CA ALA A 310 -4.19 10.83 15.07
C ALA A 310 -3.40 10.80 16.39
N ARG A 311 -2.65 11.86 16.68
CA ARG A 311 -1.86 12.01 17.89
C ARG A 311 -2.72 12.03 19.15
N LYS A 312 -3.88 12.65 19.11
CA LYS A 312 -4.82 12.64 20.24
C LYS A 312 -5.18 11.20 20.64
N ILE A 313 -5.58 10.38 19.67
CA ILE A 313 -5.92 8.97 19.93
C ILE A 313 -4.69 8.20 20.42
N ALA A 314 -3.54 8.39 19.76
CA ALA A 314 -2.29 7.73 20.09
C ALA A 314 -1.82 8.05 21.53
N SER A 315 -1.86 9.31 21.92
CA SER A 315 -1.46 9.76 23.27
C SER A 315 -2.37 9.18 24.36
N GLU A 316 -3.67 9.06 24.11
CA GLU A 316 -4.62 8.44 25.04
C GLU A 316 -4.27 6.96 25.26
N THR A 317 -4.05 6.21 24.17
CA THR A 317 -3.67 4.78 24.22
C THR A 317 -2.31 4.59 24.89
N LEU A 318 -1.31 5.40 24.51
CA LEU A 318 0.02 5.29 25.10
C LEU A 318 0.00 5.58 26.62
N ARG A 319 -0.75 6.59 27.05
CA ARG A 319 -0.90 6.90 28.49
C ARG A 319 -1.54 5.74 29.24
N GLU A 320 -2.59 5.12 28.69
CA GLU A 320 -3.24 3.95 29.27
C GLU A 320 -2.23 2.80 29.45
N VAL A 321 -1.47 2.51 28.38
CA VAL A 321 -0.44 1.44 28.41
C VAL A 321 0.61 1.74 29.49
N LYS A 322 1.12 2.98 29.56
CA LYS A 322 2.12 3.37 30.55
C LYS A 322 1.60 3.24 32.00
N GLN A 323 0.34 3.59 32.21
CA GLN A 323 -0.31 3.39 33.53
C GLN A 323 -0.39 1.92 33.91
N LYS A 324 -0.84 1.06 32.98
CA LYS A 324 -0.95 -0.39 33.21
C LYS A 324 0.40 -1.09 33.36
N MET A 325 1.46 -0.54 32.78
CA MET A 325 2.82 -0.99 32.97
C MET A 325 3.52 -0.42 34.22
N GLY A 326 2.88 0.52 34.95
CA GLY A 326 3.43 1.16 36.13
C GLY A 326 4.53 2.18 35.85
N LEU A 327 4.52 2.82 34.70
CA LEU A 327 5.51 3.81 34.28
C LEU A 327 5.09 5.25 34.60
N VAL A 328 3.82 5.49 34.85
CA VAL A 328 3.22 6.80 35.25
C VAL A 328 2.08 6.57 36.23
#